data_ba7b4facf44443f6b5832fe4238db6ba
#
_entry.id   ba7b4facf44443f6b5832fe4238db6ba
#
_cell.length_a   1.000
_cell.length_b   1.000
_cell.length_c   1.000
_cell.angle_alpha   90.00
_cell.angle_beta   90.00
_cell.angle_gamma   90.00
#
_symmetry.space_group_name_H-M   'P 1'
#
loop_
_entity.id
_entity.type
_entity.pdbx_description
1 polymer ?
#
loop_
_entity_poly.entity_id
_entity_poly.type
_entity_poly.pdbx_seq_one_letter_code
_entity_poly.pdbx_strand_id
1 'polypeptide(L)'
;TGKIDTYRSPGGFGVRLDVGNAYAGAVVTPYFDSLLVKVCTHGATFEQAIGKMERCLKEFRIRGVETNIPFMRNVVKHPTFRSGNAATTFIDTTPELFEFPRTRDRGNKTMKYIAEITVNGFPGIEKQRKKHFDLPRVPKVLETLPTSIVTAKNILDTKGADAVTEW
;
A
#
# COMPACT_ATOMS: atom_id res chain seq x y z
N THR A 1 -7.37 11.55 -9.14
CA THR A 1 -6.15 12.01 -9.84
C THR A 1 -4.93 11.70 -9.01
N GLY A 2 -3.79 11.45 -9.64
CA GLY A 2 -2.54 11.13 -8.96
C GLY A 2 -1.56 10.36 -9.84
N LYS A 3 -0.39 10.05 -9.29
CA LYS A 3 0.61 9.22 -9.94
C LYS A 3 0.50 7.79 -9.41
N ILE A 4 0.54 6.81 -10.32
CA ILE A 4 0.54 5.41 -9.95
C ILE A 4 1.96 5.02 -9.51
N ASP A 5 2.16 4.74 -8.23
CA ASP A 5 3.47 4.31 -7.70
C ASP A 5 3.71 2.82 -7.92
N THR A 6 2.67 2.02 -7.75
CA THR A 6 2.74 0.57 -7.94
C THR A 6 1.56 0.11 -8.77
N TYR A 7 1.83 -0.65 -9.80
CA TYR A 7 0.84 -1.36 -10.60
C TYR A 7 1.23 -2.84 -10.72
N ARG A 8 0.39 -3.70 -10.21
CA ARG A 8 0.47 -5.15 -10.40
C ARG A 8 -0.91 -5.66 -10.75
N SER A 9 -1.03 -6.27 -11.91
CA SER A 9 -2.27 -6.86 -12.41
C SER A 9 -2.33 -8.36 -12.10
N PRO A 10 -3.53 -8.92 -11.93
CA PRO A 10 -3.74 -10.35 -11.89
C PRO A 10 -3.49 -10.97 -13.26
N GLY A 11 -3.30 -12.26 -13.30
CA GLY A 11 -3.17 -13.03 -14.52
C GLY A 11 -3.72 -14.44 -14.36
N GLY A 12 -3.65 -15.23 -15.41
CA GLY A 12 -4.00 -16.65 -15.39
C GLY A 12 -5.09 -17.03 -16.39
N PHE A 13 -5.40 -18.32 -16.41
CA PHE A 13 -6.32 -18.90 -17.37
C PHE A 13 -7.75 -18.34 -17.21
N GLY A 14 -8.31 -17.85 -18.32
CA GLY A 14 -9.64 -17.26 -18.35
C GLY A 14 -9.71 -15.84 -17.78
N VAL A 15 -8.57 -15.13 -17.70
CA VAL A 15 -8.50 -13.72 -17.36
C VAL A 15 -7.94 -12.95 -18.55
N ARG A 16 -8.66 -11.93 -19.00
CA ARG A 16 -8.21 -10.98 -20.01
C ARG A 16 -8.18 -9.59 -19.40
N LEU A 17 -7.10 -8.88 -19.66
CA LEU A 17 -6.91 -7.51 -19.27
C LEU A 17 -6.81 -6.64 -20.52
N ASP A 18 -7.76 -5.75 -20.69
CA ASP A 18 -7.68 -4.71 -21.71
C ASP A 18 -7.08 -3.48 -21.01
N VAL A 19 -5.78 -3.30 -21.19
CA VAL A 19 -5.01 -2.26 -20.48
C VAL A 19 -5.26 -0.92 -21.16
N GLY A 20 -5.66 0.08 -20.35
CA GLY A 20 -5.65 1.48 -20.72
C GLY A 20 -4.32 2.12 -20.36
N ASN A 21 -4.36 3.19 -19.58
CA ASN A 21 -3.17 3.94 -19.16
C ASN A 21 -2.58 3.46 -17.80
N ALA A 22 -2.72 2.18 -17.45
CA ALA A 22 -2.29 1.65 -16.18
C ALA A 22 -0.90 1.02 -16.23
N TYR A 23 0.11 1.76 -15.81
CA TYR A 23 1.48 1.27 -15.56
C TYR A 23 2.11 2.04 -14.40
N ALA A 24 3.15 1.50 -13.80
CA ALA A 24 3.87 2.19 -12.73
C ALA A 24 4.51 3.48 -13.26
N GLY A 25 4.23 4.59 -12.60
CA GLY A 25 4.68 5.92 -13.03
C GLY A 25 3.65 6.71 -13.87
N ALA A 26 2.56 6.08 -14.33
CA ALA A 26 1.50 6.76 -15.08
C ALA A 26 0.83 7.83 -14.20
N VAL A 27 0.49 8.96 -14.83
CA VAL A 27 -0.25 10.06 -14.19
C VAL A 27 -1.70 10.02 -14.64
N VAL A 28 -2.60 9.86 -13.68
CA VAL A 28 -4.05 9.95 -13.90
C VAL A 28 -4.47 11.39 -13.74
N THR A 29 -4.86 12.02 -14.85
CA THR A 29 -5.26 13.43 -14.89
C THR A 29 -6.78 13.55 -14.92
N PRO A 30 -7.37 14.68 -14.52
CA PRO A 30 -8.80 14.91 -14.61
C PRO A 30 -9.27 15.25 -16.03
N TYR A 31 -8.35 15.44 -16.98
CA TYR A 31 -8.66 15.88 -18.34
C TYR A 31 -8.96 14.73 -19.31
N PHE A 32 -8.61 13.51 -18.94
CA PHE A 32 -8.83 12.32 -19.73
C PHE A 32 -9.64 11.29 -18.95
N ASP A 33 -10.16 10.27 -19.66
CA ASP A 33 -10.88 9.18 -19.03
C ASP A 33 -10.02 8.49 -17.97
N SER A 34 -10.62 8.26 -16.81
CA SER A 34 -10.00 7.63 -15.64
C SER A 34 -9.86 6.09 -15.76
N LEU A 35 -10.15 5.54 -16.95
CA LEU A 35 -10.06 4.09 -17.19
C LEU A 35 -8.62 3.61 -17.09
N LEU A 36 -8.31 2.86 -16.04
CA LEU A 36 -6.99 2.26 -15.85
C LEU A 36 -6.87 0.94 -16.61
N VAL A 37 -7.80 0.03 -16.37
CA VAL A 37 -7.82 -1.31 -16.97
C VAL A 37 -9.23 -1.88 -16.94
N LYS A 38 -9.61 -2.59 -17.98
CA LYS A 38 -10.83 -3.39 -18.03
C LYS A 38 -10.48 -4.86 -17.81
N VAL A 39 -11.13 -5.47 -16.84
CA VAL A 39 -10.92 -6.88 -16.50
C VAL A 39 -12.08 -7.71 -17.03
N CYS A 40 -11.78 -8.72 -17.83
CA CYS A 40 -12.75 -9.69 -18.31
C CYS A 40 -12.37 -11.07 -17.77
N THR A 41 -13.34 -11.80 -17.25
CA THR A 41 -13.15 -13.18 -16.80
C THR A 41 -14.08 -14.12 -17.53
N HIS A 42 -13.57 -15.29 -17.89
CA HIS A 42 -14.30 -16.35 -18.58
C HIS A 42 -14.35 -17.62 -17.71
N GLY A 43 -15.50 -18.25 -17.63
CA GLY A 43 -15.72 -19.54 -16.95
C GLY A 43 -16.74 -20.37 -17.72
N ALA A 44 -16.79 -21.67 -17.48
CA ALA A 44 -17.81 -22.55 -18.04
C ALA A 44 -19.21 -22.21 -17.51
N THR A 45 -19.27 -21.66 -16.29
CA THR A 45 -20.51 -21.17 -15.66
C THR A 45 -20.31 -19.73 -15.18
N PHE A 46 -21.43 -19.02 -14.97
CA PHE A 46 -21.43 -17.67 -14.45
C PHE A 46 -20.75 -17.61 -13.06
N GLU A 47 -21.00 -18.59 -12.22
CA GLU A 47 -20.41 -18.67 -10.90
C GLU A 47 -18.86 -18.82 -10.96
N GLN A 48 -18.35 -19.64 -11.89
CA GLN A 48 -16.91 -19.76 -12.09
C GLN A 48 -16.28 -18.45 -12.58
N ALA A 49 -16.97 -17.74 -13.47
CA ALA A 49 -16.51 -16.43 -13.96
C ALA A 49 -16.46 -15.41 -12.81
N ILE A 50 -17.50 -15.38 -11.97
CA ILE A 50 -17.55 -14.53 -10.76
C ILE A 50 -16.42 -14.89 -9.79
N GLY A 51 -16.19 -16.17 -9.52
CA GLY A 51 -15.10 -16.60 -8.65
C GLY A 51 -13.72 -16.14 -9.14
N LYS A 52 -13.48 -16.22 -10.46
CA LYS A 52 -12.26 -15.69 -11.08
C LYS A 52 -12.18 -14.16 -10.95
N MET A 53 -13.29 -13.44 -11.17
CA MET A 53 -13.31 -11.98 -10.99
C MET A 53 -13.00 -11.57 -9.56
N GLU A 54 -13.59 -12.24 -8.57
CA GLU A 54 -13.32 -11.98 -7.16
C GLU A 54 -11.84 -12.18 -6.83
N ARG A 55 -11.21 -13.24 -7.34
CA ARG A 55 -9.78 -13.48 -7.21
C ARG A 55 -8.97 -12.35 -7.85
N CYS A 56 -9.28 -12.00 -9.11
CA CYS A 56 -8.58 -10.92 -9.81
C CYS A 56 -8.63 -9.61 -9.05
N LEU A 57 -9.80 -9.21 -8.56
CA LEU A 57 -9.96 -7.97 -7.77
C LEU A 57 -9.18 -8.00 -6.44
N LYS A 58 -8.93 -9.18 -5.86
CA LYS A 58 -8.07 -9.33 -4.67
C LYS A 58 -6.59 -9.27 -4.98
N GLU A 59 -6.19 -9.74 -6.15
CA GLU A 59 -4.77 -9.80 -6.57
C GLU A 59 -4.23 -8.46 -7.05
N PHE A 60 -5.09 -7.56 -7.51
CA PHE A 60 -4.66 -6.22 -7.92
C PHE A 60 -3.91 -5.48 -6.81
N ARG A 61 -2.79 -4.85 -7.20
CA ARG A 61 -2.03 -3.93 -6.35
C ARG A 61 -1.82 -2.63 -7.11
N ILE A 62 -2.64 -1.65 -6.83
CA ILE A 62 -2.53 -0.30 -7.37
C ILE A 62 -2.32 0.64 -6.19
N ARG A 63 -1.28 1.45 -6.22
CA ARG A 63 -0.96 2.44 -5.19
C ARG A 63 -0.67 3.79 -5.83
N GLY A 64 -0.93 4.85 -5.08
CA GLY A 64 -0.76 6.23 -5.53
C GLY A 64 -2.05 6.88 -6.02
N VAL A 65 -3.06 6.08 -6.38
CA VAL A 65 -4.40 6.54 -6.77
C VAL A 65 -5.48 5.70 -6.10
N GLU A 66 -6.61 6.31 -5.82
CA GLU A 66 -7.80 5.60 -5.39
C GLU A 66 -8.47 4.91 -6.57
N THR A 67 -9.02 3.73 -6.33
CA THR A 67 -9.67 2.90 -7.35
C THR A 67 -11.05 2.43 -6.89
N ASN A 68 -11.89 2.04 -7.82
CA ASN A 68 -13.20 1.45 -7.53
C ASN A 68 -13.14 -0.07 -7.19
N ILE A 69 -11.96 -0.65 -7.00
CA ILE A 69 -11.79 -2.06 -6.65
C ILE A 69 -12.62 -2.46 -5.42
N PRO A 70 -12.65 -1.69 -4.30
CA PRO A 70 -13.47 -2.05 -3.14
C PRO A 70 -14.96 -2.13 -3.48
N PHE A 71 -15.48 -1.17 -4.25
CA PHE A 71 -16.85 -1.17 -4.74
C PHE A 71 -17.14 -2.40 -5.61
N MET A 72 -16.30 -2.66 -6.61
CA MET A 72 -16.45 -3.84 -7.49
C MET A 72 -16.43 -5.16 -6.73
N ARG A 73 -15.65 -5.25 -5.66
CA ARG A 73 -15.62 -6.43 -4.79
C ARG A 73 -16.94 -6.62 -4.03
N ASN A 74 -17.57 -5.55 -3.58
CA ASN A 74 -18.87 -5.61 -2.95
C ASN A 74 -19.95 -6.06 -3.95
N VAL A 75 -19.94 -5.49 -5.16
CA VAL A 75 -20.85 -5.88 -6.26
C VAL A 75 -20.73 -7.37 -6.57
N VAL A 76 -19.52 -7.87 -6.81
CA VAL A 76 -19.27 -9.27 -7.19
C VAL A 76 -19.64 -10.26 -6.08
N LYS A 77 -19.58 -9.84 -4.83
CA LYS A 77 -19.97 -10.66 -3.66
C LYS A 77 -21.46 -10.65 -3.37
N HIS A 78 -22.18 -9.65 -3.84
CA HIS A 78 -23.58 -9.47 -3.49
C HIS A 78 -24.44 -10.62 -4.02
N PRO A 79 -25.36 -11.19 -3.21
CA PRO A 79 -26.19 -12.33 -3.61
C PRO A 79 -27.01 -12.07 -4.86
N THR A 80 -27.62 -10.89 -5.01
CA THR A 80 -28.39 -10.50 -6.19
C THR A 80 -27.58 -10.52 -7.47
N PHE A 81 -26.31 -10.06 -7.41
CA PHE A 81 -25.41 -10.13 -8.55
C PHE A 81 -25.01 -11.59 -8.88
N ARG A 82 -24.72 -12.39 -7.84
CA ARG A 82 -24.33 -13.79 -8.01
C ARG A 82 -25.45 -14.68 -8.56
N SER A 83 -26.68 -14.36 -8.25
CA SER A 83 -27.85 -15.07 -8.81
C SER A 83 -28.19 -14.66 -10.25
N GLY A 84 -27.51 -13.64 -10.79
CA GLY A 84 -27.80 -13.12 -12.13
C GLY A 84 -29.02 -12.21 -12.22
N ASN A 85 -29.62 -11.85 -11.08
CA ASN A 85 -30.86 -11.04 -11.01
C ASN A 85 -30.59 -9.53 -10.83
N ALA A 86 -29.38 -9.08 -11.06
CA ALA A 86 -29.04 -7.67 -10.95
C ALA A 86 -29.63 -6.88 -12.13
N ALA A 87 -30.64 -6.06 -11.84
CA ALA A 87 -31.23 -5.12 -12.79
C ALA A 87 -30.35 -3.85 -12.91
N THR A 88 -30.67 -2.98 -13.88
CA THR A 88 -29.93 -1.71 -14.07
C THR A 88 -30.00 -0.79 -12.85
N THR A 89 -31.07 -0.87 -12.08
CA THR A 89 -31.27 -0.10 -10.83
C THR A 89 -30.59 -0.70 -9.61
N PHE A 90 -29.93 -1.86 -9.74
CA PHE A 90 -29.32 -2.58 -8.61
C PHE A 90 -28.32 -1.73 -7.83
N ILE A 91 -27.50 -0.95 -8.50
CA ILE A 91 -26.51 -0.09 -7.86
C ILE A 91 -27.19 1.03 -7.04
N ASP A 92 -28.24 1.63 -7.61
CA ASP A 92 -28.93 2.75 -6.99
C ASP A 92 -29.77 2.32 -5.77
N THR A 93 -30.27 1.09 -5.81
CA THR A 93 -31.16 0.55 -4.74
C THR A 93 -30.39 -0.14 -3.61
N THR A 94 -29.07 -0.31 -3.74
CA THR A 94 -28.26 -1.09 -2.77
C THR A 94 -27.13 -0.22 -2.20
N PRO A 95 -27.40 0.66 -1.22
CA PRO A 95 -26.39 1.54 -0.64
C PRO A 95 -25.24 0.81 0.06
N GLU A 96 -25.46 -0.43 0.50
CA GLU A 96 -24.44 -1.30 1.13
C GLU A 96 -23.23 -1.55 0.23
N LEU A 97 -23.37 -1.39 -1.10
CA LEU A 97 -22.28 -1.54 -2.04
C LEU A 97 -21.17 -0.48 -1.84
N PHE A 98 -21.52 0.65 -1.26
CA PHE A 98 -20.61 1.77 -0.99
C PHE A 98 -20.03 1.73 0.43
N GLU A 99 -20.37 0.75 1.23
CA GLU A 99 -19.78 0.54 2.54
C GLU A 99 -18.45 -0.20 2.39
N PHE A 100 -17.36 0.50 2.64
CA PHE A 100 -16.02 -0.08 2.57
C PHE A 100 -15.49 -0.37 3.98
N PRO A 101 -15.40 -1.66 4.39
CA PRO A 101 -14.76 -1.99 5.65
C PRO A 101 -13.29 -1.54 5.56
N ARG A 102 -12.84 -0.78 6.57
CA ARG A 102 -11.44 -0.36 6.65
C ARG A 102 -10.55 -1.59 6.54
N THR A 103 -9.73 -1.63 5.51
CA THR A 103 -8.74 -2.69 5.35
C THR A 103 -7.84 -2.71 6.57
N ARG A 104 -7.74 -3.86 7.21
CA ARG A 104 -6.82 -4.03 8.34
C ARG A 104 -5.40 -3.97 7.80
N ASP A 105 -4.83 -2.79 7.78
CA ASP A 105 -3.43 -2.60 7.44
C ASP A 105 -2.57 -3.14 8.60
N ARG A 106 -2.09 -4.37 8.44
CA ARG A 106 -1.22 -5.02 9.42
C ARG A 106 0.10 -4.27 9.58
N GLY A 107 0.61 -3.69 8.49
CA GLY A 107 1.84 -2.90 8.52
C GLY A 107 1.72 -1.70 9.44
N ASN A 108 0.70 -0.87 9.25
CA ASN A 108 0.47 0.29 10.12
C ASN A 108 0.19 -0.10 11.57
N LYS A 109 -0.53 -1.21 11.81
CA LYS A 109 -0.75 -1.70 13.17
C LYS A 109 0.55 -2.15 13.84
N THR A 110 1.40 -2.88 13.11
CA THR A 110 2.69 -3.32 13.61
C THR A 110 3.61 -2.14 13.88
N MET A 111 3.68 -1.17 12.96
CA MET A 111 4.46 0.05 13.14
C MET A 111 3.96 0.88 14.33
N LYS A 112 2.63 1.03 14.46
CA LYS A 112 2.04 1.72 15.62
C LYS A 112 2.38 1.01 16.93
N TYR A 113 2.29 -0.31 16.96
CA TYR A 113 2.64 -1.12 18.14
C TYR A 113 4.12 -1.00 18.49
N ILE A 114 5.01 -1.09 17.49
CA ILE A 114 6.46 -0.89 17.71
C ILE A 114 6.73 0.52 18.24
N ALA A 115 6.14 1.55 17.65
CA ALA A 115 6.30 2.93 18.11
C ALA A 115 5.80 3.10 19.57
N GLU A 116 4.66 2.52 19.88
CA GLU A 116 4.07 2.56 21.22
C GLU A 116 4.98 1.89 22.27
N ILE A 117 5.52 0.70 21.94
CA ILE A 117 6.47 0.00 22.82
C ILE A 117 7.77 0.78 22.96
N THR A 118 8.26 1.39 21.88
CA THR A 118 9.51 2.16 21.91
C THR A 118 9.38 3.40 22.81
N VAL A 119 8.23 4.08 22.76
CA VAL A 119 7.98 5.31 23.53
C VAL A 119 7.56 5.00 24.96
N ASN A 120 6.61 4.08 25.14
CA ASN A 120 5.97 3.82 26.43
C ASN A 120 6.54 2.60 27.16
N GLY A 121 7.39 1.81 26.50
CA GLY A 121 7.89 0.53 27.02
C GLY A 121 6.86 -0.60 26.91
N PHE A 122 7.31 -1.82 27.13
CA PHE A 122 6.46 -3.01 27.06
C PHE A 122 5.58 -3.12 28.31
N PRO A 123 4.23 -3.18 28.18
CA PRO A 123 3.36 -3.39 29.32
C PRO A 123 3.68 -4.75 29.97
N GLY A 124 4.11 -4.76 31.21
CA GLY A 124 4.53 -5.95 31.96
C GLY A 124 6.03 -6.03 32.28
N ILE A 125 6.87 -5.14 31.72
CA ILE A 125 8.32 -5.09 32.02
C ILE A 125 8.68 -3.84 32.86
N GLU A 126 7.73 -3.22 33.53
CA GLU A 126 7.96 -2.00 34.32
C GLU A 126 9.09 -2.14 35.38
N LYS A 127 9.31 -3.34 35.89
CA LYS A 127 10.38 -3.59 36.87
C LYS A 127 11.78 -3.68 36.28
N GLN A 128 11.94 -3.85 34.96
CA GLN A 128 13.25 -3.93 34.29
C GLN A 128 13.72 -2.60 33.71
N ARG A 129 12.88 -1.57 33.69
CA ARG A 129 13.19 -0.23 33.16
C ARG A 129 14.35 0.46 33.88
N LYS A 130 14.75 -0.02 35.06
CA LYS A 130 15.90 0.53 35.86
C LYS A 130 17.23 -0.11 35.49
N LYS A 131 17.31 -1.17 34.75
CA LYS A 131 18.57 -1.63 34.18
C LYS A 131 18.87 -0.75 33.00
N HIS A 132 19.86 0.10 33.15
CA HIS A 132 20.54 0.83 32.08
C HIS A 132 20.56 -0.05 30.82
N PHE A 133 19.77 0.32 29.82
CA PHE A 133 19.97 -0.22 28.53
C PHE A 133 21.29 0.39 28.08
N ASP A 134 22.39 -0.33 28.29
CA ASP A 134 23.62 0.00 27.60
C ASP A 134 23.27 -0.12 26.12
N LEU A 135 22.92 1.02 25.53
CA LEU A 135 22.89 1.14 24.09
C LEU A 135 24.18 0.47 23.63
N PRO A 136 24.11 -0.53 22.73
CA PRO A 136 25.32 -1.14 22.24
C PRO A 136 26.20 0.03 21.82
N ARG A 137 27.33 0.21 22.49
CA ARG A 137 28.29 1.26 22.14
C ARG A 137 28.50 1.10 20.66
N VAL A 138 28.15 2.13 19.91
CA VAL A 138 28.44 2.14 18.48
C VAL A 138 29.87 1.63 18.36
N PRO A 139 30.11 0.50 17.69
CA PRO A 139 31.43 -0.08 17.65
C PRO A 139 32.40 1.03 17.27
N LYS A 140 33.59 1.06 17.87
CA LYS A 140 34.65 2.03 17.60
C LYS A 140 35.12 2.07 16.11
N VAL A 141 34.39 1.46 15.22
CA VAL A 141 34.53 1.56 13.75
C VAL A 141 34.55 3.00 13.27
N LEU A 142 33.96 3.95 14.02
CA LEU A 142 34.08 5.38 13.74
C LEU A 142 35.49 5.94 13.96
N GLU A 143 36.34 5.28 14.74
CA GLU A 143 37.75 5.69 14.92
C GLU A 143 38.63 5.26 13.73
N THR A 144 38.14 4.37 12.87
CA THR A 144 38.85 3.90 11.65
C THR A 144 38.30 4.49 10.36
N LEU A 145 37.39 5.47 10.46
CA LEU A 145 36.90 6.17 9.27
C LEU A 145 38.04 6.98 8.63
N PRO A 146 38.09 7.01 7.27
CA PRO A 146 39.07 7.80 6.57
C PRO A 146 39.10 9.25 7.10
N THR A 147 40.28 9.83 7.23
CA THR A 147 40.49 11.19 7.77
C THR A 147 39.59 12.24 7.13
N SER A 148 39.22 12.03 5.84
CA SER A 148 38.27 12.87 5.11
C SER A 148 36.89 12.95 5.73
N ILE A 149 36.32 11.82 6.26
CA ILE A 149 35.00 11.79 6.87
C ILE A 149 35.05 12.46 8.25
N VAL A 150 36.12 12.24 9.03
CA VAL A 150 36.31 12.87 10.32
C VAL A 150 36.44 14.40 10.15
N THR A 151 37.16 14.85 9.11
CA THR A 151 37.32 16.27 8.78
C THR A 151 35.98 16.89 8.37
N ALA A 152 35.19 16.21 7.54
CA ALA A 152 33.87 16.69 7.12
C ALA A 152 32.92 16.83 8.33
N LYS A 153 32.96 15.87 9.27
CA LYS A 153 32.15 15.94 10.51
C LYS A 153 32.58 17.13 11.38
N ASN A 154 33.87 17.34 11.55
CA ASN A 154 34.37 18.48 12.35
C ASN A 154 34.02 19.83 11.69
N ILE A 155 33.98 19.92 10.37
CA ILE A 155 33.54 21.10 9.65
C ILE A 155 32.05 21.33 9.84
N LEU A 156 31.22 20.26 9.82
CA LEU A 156 29.79 20.34 10.04
C LEU A 156 29.47 20.82 11.47
N ASP A 157 30.18 20.29 12.47
CA ASP A 157 29.97 20.64 13.88
C ASP A 157 30.46 22.07 14.22
N THR A 158 31.44 22.59 13.48
CA THR A 158 32.05 23.91 13.74
C THR A 158 31.52 25.05 12.88
N LYS A 159 31.11 24.78 11.66
CA LYS A 159 30.74 25.81 10.67
C LYS A 159 29.31 25.73 10.11
N GLY A 160 28.56 24.71 10.48
CA GLY A 160 27.20 24.48 9.96
C GLY A 160 27.18 23.82 8.56
N ALA A 161 25.98 23.46 8.13
CA ALA A 161 25.77 22.65 6.92
C ALA A 161 26.21 23.31 5.59
N ASP A 162 26.22 24.64 5.55
CA ASP A 162 26.52 25.41 4.32
C ASP A 162 27.99 25.34 3.92
N ALA A 163 28.89 25.01 4.84
CA ALA A 163 30.32 24.92 4.58
C ALA A 163 30.78 23.57 3.98
N VAL A 164 29.87 22.57 3.92
CA VAL A 164 30.21 21.24 3.40
C VAL A 164 30.00 21.14 1.89
N THR A 165 29.27 22.09 1.29
CA THR A 165 28.96 22.12 -0.14
C THR A 165 30.10 22.70 -1.01
N GLU A 166 31.15 23.26 -0.42
CA GLU A 166 32.33 23.82 -1.14
C GLU A 166 33.51 22.83 -1.26
N TRP A 167 33.26 21.54 -1.01
CA TRP A 167 34.29 20.48 -1.07
C TRP A 167 34.12 19.54 -2.25
#